data_186feff597837aad0bd3b2a29330e6dc
#
_entry.id   186feff597837aad0bd3b2a29330e6dc
#
_cell.length_a   1.000
_cell.length_b   1.000
_cell.length_c   1.000
_cell.angle_alpha   90.00
_cell.angle_beta   90.00
_cell.angle_gamma   90.00
#
_symmetry.space_group_name_H-M   'P 1'
#
loop_
_entity.id
_entity.type
_entity.pdbx_description
1 polymer ?
#
loop_
_entity_poly.entity_id
_entity_poly.type
_entity_poly.pdbx_seq_one_letter_code
_entity_poly.pdbx_strand_id
1 'polypeptide(L)'
;MPDKHISSQFDLELNALCSSLLEMGGLVESQTQEAMAAFTEMDLERCEAVIAREKIVNAKEIEIDSGCTEIIAKRQPTARDLRLIMAISKANTNLERAGDEAEKVAKRTRKIIRKGVENNINVAEIIISGQMALKQLRQSLDAFARQDAAAAAAIVLDDKQIDEEFRAFVRKLTSYLAEDPHTIATGLDILTIAKSVERSGDHAKNIAEFVIYVVGGDDLRHTPKKELMQRATE
;
A
#
# COMPACT_ATOMS: atom_id res chain seq x y z
N MET A 1 25.99 9.94 4.87
CA MET A 1 25.63 11.31 5.27
C MET A 1 24.88 11.93 4.11
N PRO A 2 23.74 12.61 4.30
CA PRO A 2 23.13 13.33 3.19
C PRO A 2 24.09 14.42 2.73
N ASP A 3 24.32 14.51 1.42
CA ASP A 3 25.08 15.58 0.82
C ASP A 3 24.41 16.92 1.15
N LYS A 4 25.14 17.80 1.83
CA LYS A 4 24.61 19.08 2.27
C LYS A 4 24.56 20.00 1.05
N HIS A 5 23.35 20.32 0.59
CA HIS A 5 23.16 21.25 -0.53
C HIS A 5 23.65 22.65 -0.18
N ILE A 6 24.10 23.42 -1.19
CA ILE A 6 24.51 24.83 -1.04
C ILE A 6 23.31 25.68 -0.60
N SER A 7 22.07 25.23 -0.91
CA SER A 7 20.82 25.90 -0.55
C SER A 7 20.09 25.15 0.56
N SER A 8 20.15 25.67 1.80
CA SER A 8 19.36 25.17 2.94
C SER A 8 17.85 25.19 2.68
N GLN A 9 17.39 26.07 1.81
CA GLN A 9 15.99 26.16 1.42
C GLN A 9 15.52 24.96 0.58
N PHE A 10 16.39 24.42 -0.28
CA PHE A 10 16.08 23.22 -1.05
C PHE A 10 15.96 21.99 -0.15
N ASP A 11 16.87 21.85 0.82
CA ASP A 11 16.79 20.77 1.83
C ASP A 11 15.48 20.82 2.62
N LEU A 12 15.03 22.01 3.00
CA LEU A 12 13.76 22.18 3.72
C LEU A 12 12.55 21.76 2.85
N GLU A 13 12.52 22.19 1.58
CA GLU A 13 11.45 21.83 0.65
C GLU A 13 11.40 20.31 0.39
N LEU A 14 12.56 19.66 0.21
CA LEU A 14 12.66 18.23 0.00
C LEU A 14 12.24 17.43 1.23
N ASN A 15 12.66 17.86 2.42
CA ASN A 15 12.26 17.25 3.69
C ASN A 15 10.74 17.44 3.95
N ALA A 16 10.18 18.59 3.62
CA ALA A 16 8.73 18.83 3.73
C ALA A 16 7.95 17.90 2.81
N LEU A 17 8.43 17.67 1.58
CA LEU A 17 7.80 16.74 0.64
C LEU A 17 7.86 15.28 1.14
N CYS A 18 9.00 14.84 1.68
CA CYS A 18 9.12 13.53 2.31
C CYS A 18 8.17 13.38 3.51
N SER A 19 8.06 14.41 4.35
CA SER A 19 7.15 14.41 5.50
C SER A 19 5.68 14.31 5.06
N SER A 20 5.28 15.04 4.02
CA SER A 20 3.93 14.96 3.45
C SER A 20 3.60 13.54 2.92
N LEU A 21 4.56 12.87 2.28
CA LEU A 21 4.40 11.48 1.85
C LEU A 21 4.20 10.54 3.05
N LEU A 22 4.99 10.69 4.10
CA LEU A 22 4.88 9.85 5.30
C LEU A 22 3.58 10.12 6.07
N GLU A 23 3.11 11.37 6.12
CA GLU A 23 1.78 11.70 6.66
C GLU A 23 0.66 11.01 5.89
N MET A 24 0.71 11.05 4.55
CA MET A 24 -0.24 10.32 3.70
C MET A 24 -0.14 8.80 3.97
N GLY A 25 1.07 8.26 4.11
CA GLY A 25 1.29 6.86 4.49
C GLY A 25 0.59 6.49 5.79
N GLY A 26 0.68 7.34 6.83
CA GLY A 26 -0.03 7.14 8.10
C GLY A 26 -1.55 7.19 7.96
N LEU A 27 -2.08 8.05 7.08
CA LEU A 27 -3.52 8.09 6.77
C LEU A 27 -3.98 6.78 6.10
N VAL A 28 -3.24 6.29 5.10
CA VAL A 28 -3.57 5.05 4.37
C VAL A 28 -3.43 3.82 5.27
N GLU A 29 -2.41 3.78 6.14
CA GLU A 29 -2.25 2.74 7.16
C GLU A 29 -3.47 2.66 8.08
N SER A 30 -3.87 3.81 8.65
CA SER A 30 -5.06 3.90 9.52
C SER A 30 -6.32 3.49 8.77
N GLN A 31 -6.48 3.92 7.50
CA GLN A 31 -7.64 3.59 6.66
C GLN A 31 -7.71 2.09 6.36
N THR A 32 -6.58 1.45 6.05
CA THR A 32 -6.50 0.01 5.81
C THR A 32 -6.84 -0.78 7.08
N GLN A 33 -6.31 -0.35 8.23
CA GLN A 33 -6.59 -0.96 9.53
C GLN A 33 -8.09 -0.89 9.86
N GLU A 34 -8.71 0.28 9.71
CA GLU A 34 -10.15 0.47 9.96
C GLU A 34 -11.02 -0.31 8.96
N ALA A 35 -10.63 -0.40 7.69
CA ALA A 35 -11.35 -1.20 6.69
C ALA A 35 -11.35 -2.69 7.05
N MET A 36 -10.22 -3.23 7.50
CA MET A 36 -10.11 -4.61 7.95
C MET A 36 -10.89 -4.88 9.24
N ALA A 37 -10.88 -3.93 10.19
CA ALA A 37 -11.69 -4.02 11.41
C ALA A 37 -13.19 -3.99 11.07
N ALA A 38 -13.61 -3.07 10.19
CA ALA A 38 -14.99 -2.99 9.70
C ALA A 38 -15.46 -4.29 9.05
N PHE A 39 -14.59 -4.95 8.26
CA PHE A 39 -14.86 -6.24 7.64
C PHE A 39 -14.97 -7.38 8.66
N THR A 40 -14.07 -7.42 9.62
CA THR A 40 -14.03 -8.49 10.64
C THR A 40 -15.21 -8.41 11.60
N GLU A 41 -15.58 -7.18 12.01
CA GLU A 41 -16.65 -6.91 12.97
C GLU A 41 -18.02 -6.69 12.32
N MET A 42 -18.08 -6.63 10.98
CA MET A 42 -19.26 -6.28 10.17
C MET A 42 -19.88 -4.96 10.63
N ASP A 43 -19.03 -3.94 10.83
CA ASP A 43 -19.39 -2.63 11.36
C ASP A 43 -19.69 -1.63 10.23
N LEU A 44 -20.97 -1.24 10.13
CA LEU A 44 -21.44 -0.30 9.10
C LEU A 44 -20.88 1.12 9.31
N GLU A 45 -20.80 1.59 10.55
CA GLU A 45 -20.33 2.95 10.86
C GLU A 45 -18.85 3.12 10.48
N ARG A 46 -18.02 2.14 10.81
CA ARG A 46 -16.63 2.11 10.37
C ARG A 46 -16.49 2.07 8.84
N CYS A 47 -17.34 1.30 8.14
CA CYS A 47 -17.34 1.32 6.69
C CYS A 47 -17.60 2.72 6.13
N GLU A 48 -18.58 3.44 6.64
CA GLU A 48 -18.90 4.81 6.18
C GLU A 48 -17.77 5.80 6.52
N ALA A 49 -17.13 5.65 7.67
CA ALA A 49 -15.98 6.48 8.07
C ALA A 49 -14.78 6.28 7.13
N VAL A 50 -14.45 5.02 6.77
CA VAL A 50 -13.38 4.70 5.81
C VAL A 50 -13.67 5.31 4.44
N ILE A 51 -14.89 5.13 3.93
CA ILE A 51 -15.31 5.67 2.63
C ILE A 51 -15.23 7.21 2.60
N ALA A 52 -15.61 7.86 3.70
CA ALA A 52 -15.56 9.33 3.77
C ALA A 52 -14.12 9.86 3.80
N ARG A 53 -13.19 9.10 4.38
CA ARG A 53 -11.77 9.48 4.55
C ARG A 53 -11.00 9.49 3.23
N GLU A 54 -11.43 8.73 2.22
CA GLU A 54 -10.78 8.63 0.91
C GLU A 54 -10.56 10.00 0.25
N LYS A 55 -11.48 10.93 0.44
CA LYS A 55 -11.34 12.32 -0.07
C LYS A 55 -10.10 13.04 0.48
N ILE A 56 -9.67 12.70 1.70
CA ILE A 56 -8.50 13.30 2.35
C ILE A 56 -7.23 12.74 1.71
N VAL A 57 -7.20 11.43 1.46
CA VAL A 57 -6.07 10.76 0.77
C VAL A 57 -5.88 11.33 -0.62
N ASN A 58 -6.97 11.45 -1.42
CA ASN A 58 -6.93 11.98 -2.78
C ASN A 58 -6.49 13.46 -2.82
N ALA A 59 -6.93 14.27 -1.85
CA ALA A 59 -6.47 15.66 -1.74
C ALA A 59 -4.96 15.73 -1.43
N LYS A 60 -4.48 14.84 -0.57
CA LYS A 60 -3.05 14.76 -0.21
C LYS A 60 -2.20 14.27 -1.37
N GLU A 61 -2.69 13.34 -2.18
CA GLU A 61 -2.02 12.90 -3.41
C GLU A 61 -1.76 14.09 -4.36
N ILE A 62 -2.77 14.89 -4.62
CA ILE A 62 -2.66 16.07 -5.51
C ILE A 62 -1.66 17.09 -4.95
N GLU A 63 -1.68 17.32 -3.62
CA GLU A 63 -0.74 18.24 -2.95
C GLU A 63 0.70 17.78 -3.14
N ILE A 64 1.00 16.50 -2.93
CA ILE A 64 2.34 15.92 -3.06
C ILE A 64 2.83 15.97 -4.50
N ASP A 65 2.00 15.60 -5.49
CA ASP A 65 2.37 15.64 -6.91
C ASP A 65 2.63 17.08 -7.39
N SER A 66 1.83 18.03 -6.91
CA SER A 66 2.07 19.45 -7.18
C SER A 66 3.40 19.91 -6.58
N GLY A 67 3.72 19.49 -5.35
CA GLY A 67 4.99 19.77 -4.68
C GLY A 67 6.20 19.20 -5.42
N CYS A 68 6.10 17.95 -5.90
CA CYS A 68 7.14 17.33 -6.73
C CYS A 68 7.42 18.16 -7.99
N THR A 69 6.38 18.53 -8.70
CA THR A 69 6.47 19.33 -9.95
C THR A 69 7.09 20.70 -9.69
N GLU A 70 6.65 21.36 -8.61
CA GLU A 70 7.15 22.69 -8.23
C GLU A 70 8.64 22.68 -7.89
N ILE A 71 9.10 21.69 -7.11
CA ILE A 71 10.52 21.56 -6.76
C ILE A 71 11.35 21.30 -8.02
N ILE A 72 10.92 20.40 -8.91
CA ILE A 72 11.65 20.13 -10.16
C ILE A 72 11.78 21.43 -10.99
N ALA A 73 10.69 22.16 -11.16
CA ALA A 73 10.68 23.39 -11.97
C ALA A 73 11.56 24.50 -11.38
N LYS A 74 11.55 24.67 -10.04
CA LYS A 74 12.26 25.78 -9.37
C LYS A 74 13.72 25.48 -9.11
N ARG A 75 14.07 24.22 -8.79
CA ARG A 75 15.40 23.85 -8.26
C ARG A 75 16.26 23.08 -9.24
N GLN A 76 15.69 22.51 -10.30
CA GLN A 76 16.39 21.70 -11.30
C GLN A 76 17.29 20.62 -10.65
N PRO A 77 16.72 19.76 -9.79
CA PRO A 77 17.48 18.77 -9.01
C PRO A 77 18.24 17.81 -9.93
N THR A 78 19.37 17.31 -9.44
CA THR A 78 20.21 16.40 -10.22
C THR A 78 20.40 15.07 -9.50
N ALA A 79 20.77 14.03 -10.25
CA ALA A 79 21.19 12.73 -9.73
C ALA A 79 20.24 12.19 -8.62
N ARG A 80 20.74 12.07 -7.39
CA ARG A 80 20.04 11.47 -6.26
C ARG A 80 18.76 12.22 -5.88
N ASP A 81 18.78 13.55 -5.89
CA ASP A 81 17.61 14.34 -5.49
C ASP A 81 16.47 14.21 -6.49
N LEU A 82 16.79 14.19 -7.78
CA LEU A 82 15.78 13.92 -8.81
C LEU A 82 15.21 12.51 -8.65
N ARG A 83 16.04 11.49 -8.36
CA ARG A 83 15.54 10.13 -8.10
C ARG A 83 14.63 10.09 -6.88
N LEU A 84 14.98 10.80 -5.80
CA LEU A 84 14.15 10.86 -4.60
C LEU A 84 12.78 11.50 -4.90
N ILE A 85 12.74 12.63 -5.60
CA ILE A 85 11.46 13.29 -5.97
C ILE A 85 10.61 12.37 -6.87
N MET A 86 11.23 11.70 -7.84
CA MET A 86 10.54 10.74 -8.69
C MET A 86 10.03 9.53 -7.92
N ALA A 87 10.78 9.05 -6.92
CA ALA A 87 10.35 7.98 -6.03
C ALA A 87 9.19 8.42 -5.12
N ILE A 88 9.22 9.67 -4.61
CA ILE A 88 8.11 10.25 -3.85
C ILE A 88 6.84 10.27 -4.70
N SER A 89 6.87 10.79 -5.92
CA SER A 89 5.69 10.82 -6.81
C SER A 89 5.15 9.43 -7.10
N LYS A 90 6.03 8.44 -7.35
CA LYS A 90 5.61 7.04 -7.58
C LYS A 90 5.07 6.38 -6.31
N ALA A 91 5.68 6.62 -5.14
CA ALA A 91 5.20 6.13 -3.86
C ALA A 91 3.84 6.75 -3.50
N ASN A 92 3.66 8.05 -3.77
CA ASN A 92 2.41 8.78 -3.63
C ASN A 92 1.25 8.08 -4.38
N THR A 93 1.44 7.77 -5.66
CA THR A 93 0.46 7.01 -6.46
C THR A 93 0.18 5.61 -5.88
N ASN A 94 1.18 4.92 -5.33
CA ASN A 94 0.95 3.61 -4.71
C ASN A 94 0.22 3.72 -3.37
N LEU A 95 0.44 4.79 -2.61
CA LEU A 95 -0.32 5.07 -1.38
C LEU A 95 -1.79 5.36 -1.68
N GLU A 96 -2.08 6.20 -2.67
CA GLU A 96 -3.46 6.45 -3.10
C GLU A 96 -4.15 5.15 -3.52
N ARG A 97 -3.50 4.31 -4.34
CA ARG A 97 -4.05 3.02 -4.74
C ARG A 97 -4.28 2.08 -3.56
N ALA A 98 -3.40 2.09 -2.55
CA ALA A 98 -3.62 1.31 -1.33
C ALA A 98 -4.82 1.84 -0.53
N GLY A 99 -5.02 3.16 -0.47
CA GLY A 99 -6.22 3.80 0.07
C GLY A 99 -7.50 3.39 -0.67
N ASP A 100 -7.45 3.46 -1.99
CA ASP A 100 -8.52 2.97 -2.88
C ASP A 100 -8.90 1.51 -2.60
N GLU A 101 -7.92 0.61 -2.37
CA GLU A 101 -8.21 -0.78 -2.03
C GLU A 101 -8.86 -0.89 -0.64
N ALA A 102 -8.43 -0.08 0.35
CA ALA A 102 -9.09 -0.02 1.66
C ALA A 102 -10.54 0.50 1.55
N GLU A 103 -10.79 1.51 0.72
CA GLU A 103 -12.15 1.98 0.43
C GLU A 103 -13.00 0.89 -0.23
N LYS A 104 -12.45 0.11 -1.17
CA LYS A 104 -13.15 -1.02 -1.81
C LYS A 104 -13.53 -2.10 -0.79
N VAL A 105 -12.63 -2.43 0.15
CA VAL A 105 -12.94 -3.34 1.26
C VAL A 105 -14.16 -2.82 2.04
N ALA A 106 -14.15 -1.56 2.47
CA ALA A 106 -15.25 -0.96 3.21
C ALA A 106 -16.58 -0.91 2.40
N LYS A 107 -16.53 -0.54 1.12
CA LYS A 107 -17.69 -0.52 0.23
C LYS A 107 -18.31 -1.93 0.04
N ARG A 108 -17.48 -2.96 -0.09
CA ARG A 108 -17.96 -4.35 -0.24
C ARG A 108 -18.53 -4.87 1.07
N THR A 109 -17.85 -4.61 2.19
CA THR A 109 -18.35 -4.95 3.53
C THR A 109 -19.71 -4.31 3.79
N ARG A 110 -19.85 -3.00 3.55
CA ARG A 110 -21.11 -2.28 3.64
C ARG A 110 -22.22 -2.93 2.82
N LYS A 111 -21.89 -3.36 1.59
CA LYS A 111 -22.85 -4.04 0.71
C LYS A 111 -23.31 -5.38 1.29
N ILE A 112 -22.39 -6.17 1.86
CA ILE A 112 -22.70 -7.45 2.52
C ILE A 112 -23.63 -7.22 3.72
N ILE A 113 -23.28 -6.27 4.60
CA ILE A 113 -24.11 -5.92 5.78
C ILE A 113 -25.52 -5.53 5.36
N ARG A 114 -25.67 -4.64 4.36
CA ARG A 114 -26.99 -4.17 3.90
C ARG A 114 -27.84 -5.24 3.25
N LYS A 115 -27.24 -6.31 2.71
CA LYS A 115 -27.99 -7.45 2.19
C LYS A 115 -28.65 -8.30 3.30
N GLY A 116 -28.12 -8.24 4.53
CA GLY A 116 -28.65 -8.99 5.68
C GLY A 116 -28.61 -10.52 5.50
N VAL A 117 -27.78 -11.03 4.58
CA VAL A 117 -27.64 -12.46 4.34
C VAL A 117 -26.65 -13.02 5.34
N GLU A 118 -27.06 -13.99 6.16
CA GLU A 118 -26.15 -14.76 6.98
C GLU A 118 -25.11 -15.43 6.07
N ASN A 119 -23.85 -15.26 6.42
CA ASN A 119 -22.71 -15.74 5.64
C ASN A 119 -21.80 -16.57 6.52
N ASN A 120 -21.66 -17.84 6.19
CA ASN A 120 -20.81 -18.80 6.89
C ASN A 120 -19.45 -19.02 6.18
N ILE A 121 -19.10 -18.17 5.20
CA ILE A 121 -17.82 -18.27 4.50
C ILE A 121 -16.68 -17.96 5.49
N ASN A 122 -15.78 -18.89 5.68
CA ASN A 122 -14.61 -18.68 6.52
C ASN A 122 -13.62 -17.70 5.84
N VAL A 123 -13.35 -16.59 6.49
CA VAL A 123 -12.51 -15.47 5.99
C VAL A 123 -11.15 -15.36 6.70
N ALA A 124 -10.73 -16.41 7.42
CA ALA A 124 -9.50 -16.37 8.23
C ALA A 124 -8.25 -15.99 7.40
N GLU A 125 -8.12 -16.51 6.18
CA GLU A 125 -7.01 -16.20 5.28
C GLU A 125 -7.00 -14.72 4.87
N ILE A 126 -8.18 -14.10 4.70
CA ILE A 126 -8.30 -12.67 4.38
C ILE A 126 -7.83 -11.82 5.56
N ILE A 127 -8.19 -12.21 6.79
CA ILE A 127 -7.77 -11.49 8.01
C ILE A 127 -6.25 -11.60 8.18
N ILE A 128 -5.67 -12.78 8.00
CA ILE A 128 -4.22 -13.01 8.05
C ILE A 128 -3.51 -12.16 6.99
N SER A 129 -3.96 -12.23 5.74
CA SER A 129 -3.42 -11.42 4.64
C SER A 129 -3.51 -9.93 4.92
N GLY A 130 -4.61 -9.45 5.51
CA GLY A 130 -4.80 -8.06 5.89
C GLY A 130 -3.79 -7.57 6.92
N GLN A 131 -3.50 -8.40 7.92
CA GLN A 131 -2.44 -8.11 8.91
C GLN A 131 -1.05 -8.07 8.28
N MET A 132 -0.77 -9.00 7.35
CA MET A 132 0.49 -9.02 6.61
C MET A 132 0.65 -7.79 5.72
N ALA A 133 -0.38 -7.41 4.94
CA ALA A 133 -0.36 -6.24 4.07
C ALA A 133 -0.15 -4.95 4.87
N LEU A 134 -0.83 -4.80 6.01
CA LEU A 134 -0.66 -3.67 6.91
C LEU A 134 0.76 -3.60 7.49
N LYS A 135 1.32 -4.73 7.92
CA LYS A 135 2.71 -4.83 8.40
C LYS A 135 3.69 -4.43 7.29
N GLN A 136 3.47 -4.93 6.08
CA GLN A 136 4.32 -4.65 4.92
C GLN A 136 4.28 -3.17 4.53
N LEU A 137 3.11 -2.53 4.56
CA LEU A 137 2.97 -1.09 4.31
C LEU A 137 3.76 -0.27 5.35
N ARG A 138 3.62 -0.58 6.63
CA ARG A 138 4.37 0.04 7.73
C ARG A 138 5.89 -0.05 7.52
N GLN A 139 6.35 -1.26 7.23
CA GLN A 139 7.78 -1.53 7.00
C GLN A 139 8.31 -0.80 5.77
N SER A 140 7.51 -0.69 4.70
CA SER A 140 7.89 0.03 3.48
C SER A 140 8.00 1.54 3.71
N LEU A 141 7.09 2.12 4.49
CA LEU A 141 7.15 3.53 4.91
C LEU A 141 8.35 3.82 5.81
N ASP A 142 8.64 2.93 6.75
CA ASP A 142 9.81 2.99 7.62
C ASP A 142 11.12 2.92 6.82
N ALA A 143 11.21 1.98 5.86
CA ALA A 143 12.36 1.85 4.97
C ALA A 143 12.53 3.11 4.10
N PHE A 144 11.40 3.69 3.62
CA PHE A 144 11.41 4.92 2.85
C PHE A 144 11.93 6.11 3.68
N ALA A 145 11.43 6.28 4.90
CA ALA A 145 11.83 7.35 5.81
C ALA A 145 13.34 7.30 6.12
N ARG A 146 13.90 6.11 6.27
CA ARG A 146 15.31 5.89 6.60
C ARG A 146 16.19 5.71 5.37
N GLN A 147 15.63 5.62 4.17
CA GLN A 147 16.34 5.23 2.95
C GLN A 147 17.12 3.93 3.14
N ASP A 148 16.52 2.94 3.77
CA ASP A 148 17.11 1.65 4.11
C ASP A 148 16.84 0.64 3.00
N ALA A 149 17.76 0.53 2.05
CA ALA A 149 17.64 -0.39 0.91
C ALA A 149 17.67 -1.86 1.34
N ALA A 150 18.37 -2.21 2.42
CA ALA A 150 18.44 -3.59 2.91
C ALA A 150 17.09 -4.02 3.51
N ALA A 151 16.47 -3.16 4.34
CA ALA A 151 15.12 -3.40 4.85
C ALA A 151 14.09 -3.49 3.71
N ALA A 152 14.19 -2.60 2.72
CA ALA A 152 13.32 -2.61 1.54
C ALA A 152 13.46 -3.90 0.73
N ALA A 153 14.68 -4.39 0.50
CA ALA A 153 14.91 -5.66 -0.20
C ALA A 153 14.31 -6.86 0.55
N ALA A 154 14.39 -6.88 1.89
CA ALA A 154 13.77 -7.91 2.69
C ALA A 154 12.24 -7.96 2.49
N ILE A 155 11.58 -6.80 2.43
CA ILE A 155 10.13 -6.68 2.18
C ILE A 155 9.78 -7.28 0.81
N VAL A 156 10.52 -6.93 -0.25
CA VAL A 156 10.28 -7.43 -1.61
C VAL A 156 10.41 -8.95 -1.70
N LEU A 157 11.28 -9.55 -0.89
CA LEU A 157 11.48 -11.00 -0.88
C LEU A 157 10.37 -11.75 -0.13
N ASP A 158 9.80 -11.15 0.92
CA ASP A 158 8.81 -11.78 1.80
C ASP A 158 7.36 -11.74 1.25
N ASP A 159 7.15 -11.05 0.14
CA ASP A 159 5.85 -10.78 -0.50
C ASP A 159 4.99 -12.02 -0.87
N LYS A 160 5.59 -13.21 -0.96
CA LYS A 160 4.88 -14.43 -1.42
C LYS A 160 3.77 -14.91 -0.49
N GLN A 161 3.84 -14.58 0.80
CA GLN A 161 2.91 -15.13 1.80
C GLN A 161 1.48 -14.61 1.59
N ILE A 162 1.31 -13.34 1.24
CA ILE A 162 -0.01 -12.75 0.95
C ILE A 162 -0.65 -13.44 -0.26
N ASP A 163 0.13 -13.70 -1.31
CA ASP A 163 -0.32 -14.44 -2.50
C ASP A 163 -0.75 -15.87 -2.16
N GLU A 164 -0.02 -16.55 -1.27
CA GLU A 164 -0.31 -17.93 -0.86
C GLU A 164 -1.64 -18.00 -0.09
N GLU A 165 -1.87 -17.08 0.84
CA GLU A 165 -3.14 -16.96 1.58
C GLU A 165 -4.30 -16.63 0.63
N PHE A 166 -4.13 -15.69 -0.30
CA PHE A 166 -5.14 -15.39 -1.31
C PHE A 166 -5.51 -16.63 -2.13
N ARG A 167 -4.52 -17.38 -2.63
CA ARG A 167 -4.77 -18.62 -3.39
C ARG A 167 -5.45 -19.69 -2.54
N ALA A 168 -5.08 -19.81 -1.26
CA ALA A 168 -5.72 -20.73 -0.32
C ALA A 168 -7.20 -20.38 -0.12
N PHE A 169 -7.48 -19.09 0.09
CA PHE A 169 -8.85 -18.58 0.19
C PHE A 169 -9.67 -18.88 -1.07
N VAL A 170 -9.14 -18.58 -2.27
CA VAL A 170 -9.84 -18.81 -3.55
C VAL A 170 -10.22 -20.28 -3.71
N ARG A 171 -9.32 -21.23 -3.39
CA ARG A 171 -9.63 -22.66 -3.45
C ARG A 171 -10.77 -23.05 -2.52
N LYS A 172 -10.77 -22.57 -1.26
CA LYS A 172 -11.83 -22.84 -0.29
C LYS A 172 -13.17 -22.22 -0.74
N LEU A 173 -13.12 -20.97 -1.18
CA LEU A 173 -14.30 -20.27 -1.67
C LEU A 173 -14.95 -21.00 -2.83
N THR A 174 -14.17 -21.50 -3.79
CA THR A 174 -14.69 -22.23 -4.96
C THR A 174 -15.46 -23.49 -4.53
N SER A 175 -14.94 -24.26 -3.56
CA SER A 175 -15.64 -25.44 -3.01
C SER A 175 -16.94 -25.02 -2.32
N TYR A 176 -16.91 -23.98 -1.51
CA TYR A 176 -18.08 -23.49 -0.77
C TYR A 176 -19.21 -23.02 -1.71
N LEU A 177 -18.86 -22.27 -2.76
CA LEU A 177 -19.84 -21.77 -3.75
C LEU A 177 -20.45 -22.90 -4.60
N ALA A 178 -19.73 -24.01 -4.79
CA ALA A 178 -20.25 -25.19 -5.49
C ALA A 178 -21.29 -25.96 -4.65
N GLU A 179 -21.13 -25.93 -3.32
CA GLU A 179 -22.05 -26.60 -2.39
C GLU A 179 -23.36 -25.80 -2.19
N ASP A 180 -23.28 -24.46 -2.13
CA ASP A 180 -24.44 -23.57 -1.94
C ASP A 180 -24.45 -22.41 -2.96
N PRO A 181 -25.14 -22.58 -4.09
CA PRO A 181 -25.24 -21.52 -5.12
C PRO A 181 -25.91 -20.22 -4.65
N HIS A 182 -26.68 -20.23 -3.57
CA HIS A 182 -27.31 -19.01 -3.04
C HIS A 182 -26.30 -18.04 -2.44
N THR A 183 -25.10 -18.52 -2.08
CA THR A 183 -24.02 -17.71 -1.52
C THR A 183 -23.13 -17.04 -2.58
N ILE A 184 -23.30 -17.35 -3.87
CA ILE A 184 -22.44 -16.85 -4.95
C ILE A 184 -22.31 -15.32 -4.93
N ALA A 185 -23.42 -14.60 -4.79
CA ALA A 185 -23.39 -13.13 -4.82
C ALA A 185 -22.58 -12.52 -3.64
N THR A 186 -22.66 -13.12 -2.46
CA THR A 186 -21.87 -12.71 -1.27
C THR A 186 -20.44 -13.18 -1.39
N GLY A 187 -20.21 -14.39 -1.87
CA GLY A 187 -18.87 -14.92 -2.11
C GLY A 187 -18.05 -14.10 -3.10
N LEU A 188 -18.67 -13.57 -4.16
CA LEU A 188 -18.01 -12.64 -5.10
C LEU A 188 -17.66 -11.28 -4.45
N ASP A 189 -18.51 -10.78 -3.56
CA ASP A 189 -18.19 -9.57 -2.79
C ASP A 189 -16.99 -9.84 -1.85
N ILE A 190 -16.93 -11.00 -1.17
CA ILE A 190 -15.82 -11.42 -0.30
C ILE A 190 -14.54 -11.68 -1.13
N LEU A 191 -14.64 -12.31 -2.30
CA LEU A 191 -13.51 -12.48 -3.21
C LEU A 191 -12.90 -11.13 -3.63
N THR A 192 -13.76 -10.13 -3.85
CA THR A 192 -13.31 -8.77 -4.15
C THR A 192 -12.53 -8.17 -2.98
N ILE A 193 -12.97 -8.39 -1.72
CA ILE A 193 -12.26 -7.97 -0.52
C ILE A 193 -10.90 -8.66 -0.45
N ALA A 194 -10.85 -9.98 -0.62
CA ALA A 194 -9.60 -10.74 -0.61
C ALA A 194 -8.60 -10.22 -1.66
N LYS A 195 -9.08 -9.90 -2.87
CA LYS A 195 -8.24 -9.33 -3.93
C LYS A 195 -7.76 -7.92 -3.62
N SER A 196 -8.58 -7.10 -2.98
CA SER A 196 -8.17 -5.75 -2.53
C SER A 196 -7.08 -5.82 -1.47
N VAL A 197 -7.14 -6.80 -0.56
CA VAL A 197 -6.09 -7.02 0.46
C VAL A 197 -4.77 -7.44 -0.19
N GLU A 198 -4.80 -8.37 -1.14
CA GLU A 198 -3.60 -8.81 -1.88
C GLU A 198 -2.97 -7.62 -2.63
N ARG A 199 -3.77 -6.79 -3.31
CA ARG A 199 -3.28 -5.60 -4.02
C ARG A 199 -2.71 -4.55 -3.09
N SER A 200 -3.22 -4.40 -1.87
CA SER A 200 -2.62 -3.52 -0.85
C SER A 200 -1.20 -3.95 -0.51
N GLY A 201 -0.92 -5.26 -0.42
CA GLY A 201 0.42 -5.81 -0.29
C GLY A 201 1.31 -5.47 -1.48
N ASP A 202 0.81 -5.64 -2.72
CA ASP A 202 1.54 -5.28 -3.94
C ASP A 202 1.95 -3.80 -3.94
N HIS A 203 1.06 -2.88 -3.54
CA HIS A 203 1.37 -1.45 -3.46
C HIS A 203 2.43 -1.16 -2.40
N ALA A 204 2.37 -1.81 -1.24
CA ALA A 204 3.39 -1.68 -0.20
C ALA A 204 4.77 -2.16 -0.68
N LYS A 205 4.84 -3.29 -1.38
CA LYS A 205 6.05 -3.79 -2.02
C LYS A 205 6.62 -2.81 -3.05
N ASN A 206 5.77 -2.24 -3.91
CA ASN A 206 6.20 -1.25 -4.90
C ASN A 206 6.87 -0.03 -4.22
N ILE A 207 6.37 0.41 -3.05
CA ILE A 207 7.00 1.48 -2.27
C ILE A 207 8.42 1.06 -1.83
N ALA A 208 8.60 -0.17 -1.35
CA ALA A 208 9.91 -0.69 -0.99
C ALA A 208 10.87 -0.74 -2.19
N GLU A 209 10.40 -1.14 -3.37
CA GLU A 209 11.22 -1.14 -4.61
C GLU A 209 11.73 0.27 -4.96
N PHE A 210 10.94 1.32 -4.71
CA PHE A 210 11.40 2.70 -4.93
C PHE A 210 12.49 3.13 -3.95
N VAL A 211 12.51 2.60 -2.71
CA VAL A 211 13.62 2.86 -1.77
C VAL A 211 14.93 2.32 -2.33
N ILE A 212 14.92 1.09 -2.85
CA ILE A 212 16.11 0.48 -3.47
C ILE A 212 16.60 1.32 -4.65
N TYR A 213 15.66 1.80 -5.48
CA TYR A 213 15.98 2.67 -6.61
C TYR A 213 16.64 3.99 -6.19
N VAL A 214 16.16 4.63 -5.13
CA VAL A 214 16.74 5.91 -4.65
C VAL A 214 18.15 5.72 -4.16
N VAL A 215 18.41 4.66 -3.41
CA VAL A 215 19.72 4.39 -2.78
C VAL A 215 20.72 3.83 -3.80
N GLY A 216 20.36 2.80 -4.53
CA GLY A 216 21.23 2.10 -5.47
C GLY A 216 21.40 2.80 -6.82
N GLY A 217 20.44 3.63 -7.23
CA GLY A 217 20.45 4.32 -8.52
C GLY A 217 19.91 3.51 -9.70
N ASP A 218 19.82 2.20 -9.57
CA ASP A 218 19.31 1.29 -10.60
C ASP A 218 17.87 0.88 -10.34
N ASP A 219 17.07 0.78 -11.40
CA ASP A 219 15.69 0.29 -11.31
C ASP A 219 15.68 -1.25 -11.30
N LEU A 220 15.54 -1.83 -10.10
CA LEU A 220 15.63 -3.27 -9.88
C LEU A 220 14.27 -4.00 -9.90
N ARG A 221 13.17 -3.34 -10.31
CA ARG A 221 11.80 -3.90 -10.28
C ARG A 221 11.62 -5.20 -11.07
N HIS A 222 12.42 -5.45 -12.08
CA HIS A 222 12.38 -6.66 -12.91
C HIS A 222 13.61 -7.57 -12.73
N THR A 223 14.43 -7.28 -11.72
CA THR A 223 15.63 -8.06 -11.43
C THR A 223 15.27 -9.35 -10.67
N PRO A 224 15.92 -10.48 -10.97
CA PRO A 224 15.70 -11.71 -10.23
C PRO A 224 15.99 -11.51 -8.71
N LYS A 225 15.11 -12.06 -7.85
CA LYS A 225 15.18 -11.88 -6.38
C LYS A 225 16.58 -12.14 -5.78
N LYS A 226 17.34 -13.07 -6.35
CA LYS A 226 18.69 -13.43 -5.91
C LYS A 226 19.72 -12.32 -6.12
N GLU A 227 19.60 -11.57 -7.20
CA GLU A 227 20.47 -10.45 -7.57
C GLU A 227 20.08 -9.17 -6.80
N LEU A 228 18.79 -9.03 -6.46
CA LEU A 228 18.26 -7.90 -5.74
C LEU A 228 18.87 -7.77 -4.34
N MET A 229 19.02 -8.89 -3.60
CA MET A 229 19.67 -8.89 -2.27
C MET A 229 21.15 -8.49 -2.35
N GLN A 230 21.86 -8.95 -3.36
CA GLN A 230 23.28 -8.67 -3.52
C GLN A 230 23.52 -7.18 -3.77
N ARG A 231 22.72 -6.56 -4.64
CA ARG A 231 22.82 -5.13 -4.98
C ARG A 231 22.26 -4.18 -3.89
N ALA A 232 21.33 -4.64 -3.06
CA ALA A 232 20.78 -3.84 -1.97
C ALA A 232 21.74 -3.76 -0.76
N THR A 233 22.79 -4.61 -0.72
CA THR A 233 23.80 -4.65 0.36
C THR A 233 25.18 -4.12 -0.06
N GLU A 234 25.39 -3.83 -1.35
CA GLU A 234 26.55 -3.11 -1.89
C GLU A 234 26.34 -1.58 -1.82
#